data_1a6958e78a96feeb415222990da2e6d4
#
_entry.id   1a6958e78a96feeb415222990da2e6d4
#
_cell.length_a   1.000
_cell.length_b   1.000
_cell.length_c   1.000
_cell.angle_alpha   90.00
_cell.angle_beta   90.00
_cell.angle_gamma   90.00
#
_symmetry.space_group_name_H-M   'P 1'
#
loop_
_entity.id
_entity.type
_entity.pdbx_description
1 polymer ?
#
loop_
_entity_poly.entity_id
_entity_poly.type
_entity_poly.pdbx_seq_one_letter_code
_entity_poly.pdbx_strand_id
1 'polypeptide(L)'
;MTTPPTKKELPACPVETTLTLIGDKWKVLILRDLLPGPKRFGELKKSIGTVSQKVLTAQLRDMEHSGLLTRTVYPEVPPRVEYSLTELGRSLKPILDAMSHWGEEYKSLME
;
A
#
# COMPACT_ATOMS: atom_id res chain seq x y z
N MET A 1 -8.03 -18.78 1.86
CA MET A 1 -7.75 -17.60 1.05
C MET A 1 -8.95 -16.67 1.05
N THR A 2 -8.74 -15.42 1.38
CA THR A 2 -9.81 -14.44 1.39
C THR A 2 -10.02 -13.85 0.00
N THR A 3 -11.28 -13.67 -0.38
CA THR A 3 -11.61 -12.95 -1.61
C THR A 3 -11.83 -11.47 -1.28
N PRO A 4 -11.66 -10.56 -2.26
CA PRO A 4 -12.00 -9.15 -2.03
C PRO A 4 -13.46 -9.02 -1.63
N PRO A 5 -13.81 -8.06 -0.77
CA PRO A 5 -15.20 -7.87 -0.37
C PRO A 5 -16.06 -7.44 -1.55
N THR A 6 -17.30 -7.87 -1.55
CA THR A 6 -18.28 -7.42 -2.54
C THR A 6 -18.82 -6.05 -2.10
N LYS A 7 -19.51 -5.38 -3.02
CA LYS A 7 -20.12 -4.08 -2.72
C LYS A 7 -21.05 -4.15 -1.51
N LYS A 8 -21.75 -5.27 -1.33
CA LYS A 8 -22.66 -5.45 -0.19
C LYS A 8 -21.96 -5.57 1.14
N GLU A 9 -20.70 -6.00 1.14
CA GLU A 9 -19.91 -6.20 2.34
C GLU A 9 -19.15 -4.96 2.74
N LEU A 10 -19.12 -3.94 1.88
CA LEU A 10 -18.42 -2.69 2.18
C LEU A 10 -19.29 -1.79 3.04
N PRO A 11 -18.67 -0.96 3.91
CA PRO A 11 -19.42 0.01 4.70
C PRO A 11 -20.23 0.96 3.80
N ALA A 12 -21.35 1.44 4.32
CA ALA A 12 -22.16 2.41 3.61
C ALA A 12 -21.46 3.76 3.47
N CYS A 13 -20.64 4.12 4.44
CA CYS A 13 -19.90 5.39 4.43
C CYS A 13 -18.67 5.26 3.51
N PRO A 14 -18.53 6.11 2.47
CA PRO A 14 -17.37 6.05 1.58
C PRO A 14 -16.03 6.22 2.29
N VAL A 15 -15.97 7.02 3.36
CA VAL A 15 -14.75 7.18 4.14
C VAL A 15 -14.37 5.86 4.79
N GLU A 16 -15.34 5.16 5.36
CA GLU A 16 -15.11 3.86 5.97
C GLU A 16 -14.68 2.82 4.94
N THR A 17 -15.24 2.89 3.73
CA THR A 17 -14.83 2.02 2.63
C THR A 17 -13.34 2.19 2.33
N THR A 18 -12.90 3.44 2.22
CA THR A 18 -11.49 3.74 1.98
C THR A 18 -10.62 3.22 3.12
N LEU A 19 -11.05 3.44 4.36
CA LEU A 19 -10.31 2.96 5.53
C LEU A 19 -10.21 1.44 5.56
N THR A 20 -11.21 0.74 5.05
CA THR A 20 -11.17 -0.72 4.94
C THR A 20 -9.99 -1.18 4.10
N LEU A 21 -9.66 -0.41 3.05
CA LEU A 21 -8.60 -0.76 2.11
C LEU A 21 -7.23 -0.23 2.52
N ILE A 22 -7.16 0.95 3.12
CA ILE A 22 -5.87 1.61 3.41
C ILE A 22 -5.78 2.19 4.83
N GLY A 23 -6.66 1.79 5.73
CA GLY A 23 -6.68 2.34 7.10
C GLY A 23 -5.53 1.93 7.97
N ASP A 24 -4.68 1.05 7.49
CA ASP A 24 -3.51 0.55 8.19
C ASP A 24 -2.30 1.43 7.87
N LYS A 25 -1.52 1.73 8.89
CA LYS A 25 -0.29 2.53 8.76
C LYS A 25 0.65 1.99 7.68
N TRP A 26 0.81 0.67 7.61
CA TRP A 26 1.78 0.05 6.72
C TRP A 26 1.35 0.11 5.26
N LYS A 27 0.05 -0.02 4.99
CA LYS A 27 -0.47 0.02 3.62
C LYS A 27 -0.24 1.37 2.95
N VAL A 28 -0.46 2.47 3.68
CA VAL A 28 -0.22 3.80 3.10
C VAL A 28 1.27 4.04 2.85
N LEU A 29 2.15 3.50 3.69
CA LEU A 29 3.59 3.63 3.47
C LEU A 29 4.05 2.80 2.27
N ILE A 30 3.47 1.61 2.08
CA ILE A 30 3.75 0.79 0.90
C ILE A 30 3.30 1.51 -0.37
N LEU A 31 2.10 2.09 -0.36
CA LEU A 31 1.59 2.86 -1.50
C LEU A 31 2.52 4.02 -1.83
N ARG A 32 2.95 4.75 -0.82
CA ARG A 32 3.89 5.87 -0.99
C ARG A 32 5.16 5.41 -1.73
N ASP A 33 5.70 4.28 -1.30
CA ASP A 33 6.97 3.78 -1.85
C ASP A 33 6.82 3.20 -3.24
N LEU A 34 5.63 2.71 -3.60
CA LEU A 34 5.38 2.12 -4.92
C LEU A 34 4.90 3.13 -5.96
N LEU A 35 4.47 4.32 -5.55
CA LEU A 35 4.01 5.33 -6.50
C LEU A 35 5.07 5.69 -7.55
N PRO A 36 6.37 5.84 -7.21
CA PRO A 36 7.39 6.14 -8.21
C PRO A 36 7.64 5.00 -9.19
N GLY A 37 7.41 3.75 -8.80
CA GLY A 37 7.63 2.59 -9.67
C GLY A 37 7.77 1.30 -8.89
N PRO A 38 7.99 0.18 -9.59
CA PRO A 38 8.11 -1.13 -8.95
C PRO A 38 9.24 -1.18 -7.93
N LYS A 39 9.05 -1.98 -6.88
CA LYS A 39 10.04 -2.21 -5.84
C LYS A 39 10.09 -3.68 -5.47
N ARG A 40 11.26 -4.12 -5.04
CA ARG A 40 11.44 -5.45 -4.47
C ARG A 40 11.12 -5.43 -2.98
N PHE A 41 10.87 -6.60 -2.42
CA PHE A 41 10.57 -6.73 -1.00
C PHE A 41 11.63 -6.07 -0.11
N GLY A 42 12.90 -6.35 -0.38
CA GLY A 42 14.00 -5.78 0.40
C GLY A 42 14.08 -4.27 0.33
N GLU A 43 13.76 -3.71 -0.83
CA GLU A 43 13.72 -2.25 -1.00
C GLU A 43 12.60 -1.61 -0.17
N LEU A 44 11.42 -2.24 -0.17
CA LEU A 44 10.29 -1.78 0.63
C LEU A 44 10.62 -1.86 2.12
N LYS A 45 11.17 -2.99 2.55
CA LYS A 45 11.52 -3.18 3.95
C LYS A 45 12.53 -2.15 4.42
N LYS A 46 13.54 -1.88 3.60
CA LYS A 46 14.57 -0.90 3.92
C LYS A 46 14.00 0.52 3.99
N SER A 47 13.16 0.88 3.04
CA SER A 47 12.57 2.21 2.96
C SER A 47 11.61 2.48 4.12
N ILE A 48 10.76 1.53 4.45
CA ILE A 48 9.81 1.67 5.56
C ILE A 48 10.53 1.59 6.90
N GLY A 49 11.52 0.71 7.00
CA GLY A 49 12.44 0.62 8.13
C GLY A 49 11.93 -0.16 9.32
N THR A 50 10.84 0.28 9.93
CA THR A 50 10.38 -0.27 11.21
C THR A 50 9.42 -1.44 11.08
N VAL A 51 9.03 -1.81 9.86
CA VAL A 51 8.11 -2.93 9.64
C VAL A 51 8.85 -4.25 9.72
N SER A 52 8.24 -5.26 10.37
CA SER A 52 8.81 -6.61 10.38
C SER A 52 8.56 -7.31 9.04
N GLN A 53 9.38 -8.32 8.74
CA GLN A 53 9.21 -9.12 7.53
C GLN A 53 7.83 -9.78 7.50
N LYS A 54 7.39 -10.30 8.65
CA LYS A 54 6.09 -10.95 8.77
C LYS A 54 4.94 -10.00 8.44
N VAL A 55 4.97 -8.81 9.02
CA VAL A 55 3.91 -7.82 8.80
C VAL A 55 3.93 -7.33 7.36
N LEU A 56 5.12 -7.02 6.81
CA LEU A 56 5.21 -6.55 5.44
C LEU A 56 4.68 -7.60 4.45
N THR A 57 5.02 -8.86 4.66
CA THR A 57 4.52 -9.95 3.82
C THR A 57 2.99 -10.01 3.87
N ALA A 58 2.42 -9.93 5.07
CA ALA A 58 0.97 -9.99 5.25
C ALA A 58 0.28 -8.81 4.58
N GLN A 59 0.84 -7.61 4.74
CA GLN A 59 0.26 -6.41 4.14
C GLN A 59 0.30 -6.45 2.61
N LEU A 60 1.42 -6.90 2.05
CA LEU A 60 1.55 -7.01 0.59
C LEU A 60 0.55 -8.02 0.01
N ARG A 61 0.35 -9.14 0.68
CA ARG A 61 -0.64 -10.13 0.27
C ARG A 61 -2.05 -9.55 0.29
N ASP A 62 -2.38 -8.84 1.35
CA ASP A 62 -3.69 -8.24 1.51
C ASP A 62 -3.94 -7.19 0.42
N MET A 63 -2.95 -6.38 0.11
CA MET A 63 -3.05 -5.36 -0.94
C MET A 63 -3.15 -5.98 -2.33
N GLU A 64 -2.45 -7.09 -2.56
CA GLU A 64 -2.57 -7.84 -3.81
C GLU A 64 -3.99 -8.38 -3.96
N HIS A 65 -4.54 -8.92 -2.89
CA HIS A 65 -5.91 -9.44 -2.85
C HIS A 65 -6.95 -8.35 -3.14
N SER A 66 -6.72 -7.15 -2.59
CA SER A 66 -7.62 -6.01 -2.80
C SER A 66 -7.48 -5.41 -4.19
N GLY A 67 -6.52 -5.86 -4.99
CA GLY A 67 -6.31 -5.34 -6.33
C GLY A 67 -5.51 -4.05 -6.39
N LEU A 68 -4.85 -3.65 -5.29
CA LEU A 68 -4.09 -2.41 -5.26
C LEU A 68 -2.69 -2.57 -5.86
N LEU A 69 -2.14 -3.76 -5.83
CA LEU A 69 -0.81 -4.02 -6.39
C LEU A 69 -0.75 -5.43 -7.00
N THR A 70 0.28 -5.63 -7.80
CA THR A 70 0.59 -6.94 -8.37
C THR A 70 1.96 -7.39 -7.91
N ARG A 71 2.14 -8.69 -7.85
CA ARG A 71 3.40 -9.34 -7.52
C ARG A 71 3.85 -10.10 -8.75
N THR A 72 5.00 -9.72 -9.29
CA THR A 72 5.56 -10.36 -10.49
C THR A 72 6.83 -11.12 -10.13
N VAL A 73 6.87 -12.39 -10.51
CA VAL A 73 8.05 -13.24 -10.30
C VAL A 73 8.76 -13.39 -11.63
N TYR A 74 10.04 -13.01 -11.67
CA TYR A 74 10.88 -13.17 -12.86
C TYR A 74 11.71 -14.44 -12.69
N PRO A 75 11.70 -15.34 -13.69
CA PRO A 75 12.41 -16.62 -13.59
C PRO A 75 13.91 -16.45 -13.85
N GLU A 76 14.57 -15.79 -12.92
CA GLU A 76 16.02 -15.58 -12.93
C GLU A 76 16.65 -16.43 -11.83
N VAL A 77 17.97 -16.41 -11.78
CA VAL A 77 18.74 -17.07 -10.73
C VAL A 77 19.66 -16.04 -10.09
N PRO A 78 19.38 -15.61 -8.83
CA PRO A 78 18.21 -15.97 -8.03
C PRO A 78 16.92 -15.34 -8.57
N PRO A 79 15.75 -15.91 -8.23
CA PRO A 79 14.47 -15.35 -8.70
C PRO A 79 14.29 -13.92 -8.21
N ARG A 80 13.74 -13.08 -9.09
CA ARG A 80 13.45 -11.69 -8.75
C ARG A 80 11.94 -11.54 -8.61
N VAL A 81 11.51 -10.91 -7.52
CA VAL A 81 10.10 -10.62 -7.25
C VAL A 81 9.95 -9.11 -7.14
N GLU A 82 9.02 -8.55 -7.90
CA GLU A 82 8.74 -7.12 -7.86
C GLU A 82 7.28 -6.87 -7.56
N TYR A 83 7.03 -5.82 -6.79
CA TYR A 83 5.68 -5.34 -6.48
C TYR A 83 5.45 -4.04 -7.23
N SER A 84 4.27 -3.90 -7.82
CA SER A 84 3.94 -2.74 -8.63
C SER A 84 2.48 -2.36 -8.39
N LEU A 85 2.17 -1.07 -8.34
CA LEU A 85 0.79 -0.65 -8.19
C LEU A 85 0.00 -0.94 -9.46
N THR A 86 -1.25 -1.34 -9.26
CA THR A 86 -2.23 -1.42 -10.34
C THR A 86 -2.74 -0.01 -10.63
N GLU A 87 -3.54 0.12 -11.67
CA GLU A 87 -4.22 1.38 -11.96
C GLU A 87 -5.07 1.81 -10.76
N LEU A 88 -5.76 0.86 -10.13
CA LEU A 88 -6.55 1.13 -8.92
C LEU A 88 -5.65 1.64 -7.78
N GLY A 89 -4.50 1.00 -7.57
CA GLY A 89 -3.55 1.46 -6.55
C GLY A 89 -3.06 2.87 -6.81
N ARG A 90 -2.74 3.18 -8.06
CA ARG A 90 -2.30 4.53 -8.44
C ARG A 90 -3.39 5.58 -8.27
N SER A 91 -4.67 5.18 -8.36
CA SER A 91 -5.78 6.11 -8.17
C SER A 91 -5.86 6.66 -6.75
N LEU A 92 -5.12 6.08 -5.80
CA LEU A 92 -5.04 6.57 -4.43
C LEU A 92 -4.05 7.73 -4.27
N LYS A 93 -3.30 8.08 -5.32
CA LYS A 93 -2.30 9.15 -5.23
C LYS A 93 -2.86 10.46 -4.70
N PRO A 94 -4.03 10.98 -5.17
CA PRO A 94 -4.56 12.23 -4.62
C PRO A 94 -4.82 12.17 -3.12
N ILE A 95 -5.22 11.01 -2.60
CA ILE A 95 -5.47 10.83 -1.17
C ILE A 95 -4.14 10.90 -0.42
N LEU A 96 -3.12 10.22 -0.92
CA LEU A 96 -1.79 10.23 -0.29
C LEU A 96 -1.17 11.63 -0.33
N ASP A 97 -1.34 12.34 -1.44
CA ASP A 97 -0.84 13.71 -1.57
C ASP A 97 -1.53 14.62 -0.54
N ALA A 98 -2.84 14.47 -0.36
CA ALA A 98 -3.58 15.24 0.62
C ALA A 98 -3.15 14.92 2.05
N MET A 99 -2.90 13.64 2.33
CA MET A 99 -2.40 13.22 3.65
C MET A 99 -1.02 13.82 3.92
N SER A 100 -0.14 13.80 2.92
CA SER A 100 1.19 14.37 3.04
C SER A 100 1.13 15.88 3.31
N HIS A 101 0.30 16.58 2.55
CA HIS A 101 0.13 18.03 2.71
C HIS A 101 -0.41 18.36 4.10
N TRP A 102 -1.44 17.65 4.54
CA TRP A 102 -2.00 17.87 5.86
C TRP A 102 -0.97 17.62 6.96
N GLY A 103 -0.19 16.54 6.81
CA GLY A 103 0.85 16.19 7.77
C GLY A 103 1.95 17.24 7.87
N GLU A 104 2.36 17.79 6.73
CA GLU A 104 3.35 18.86 6.70
C GLU A 104 2.86 20.11 7.41
N GLU A 105 1.61 20.49 7.15
CA GLU A 105 1.03 21.66 7.83
C GLU A 105 0.92 21.43 9.33
N TYR A 106 0.52 20.24 9.74
CA TYR A 106 0.41 19.89 11.16
C TYR A 106 1.78 20.00 11.84
N LYS A 107 2.83 19.48 11.20
CA LYS A 107 4.20 19.60 11.74
C LYS A 107 4.62 21.03 11.94
N SER A 108 4.28 21.91 11.00
CA SER A 108 4.65 23.31 11.10
C SER A 108 4.00 24.01 12.29
N LEU A 109 2.87 23.51 12.76
CA LEU A 109 2.23 24.05 13.97
C LEU A 109 2.94 23.65 15.26
N MET A 110 3.82 22.65 15.19
CA MET A 110 4.55 22.16 16.36
C MET A 110 5.87 22.87 16.60
N GLU A 111 6.27 23.75 15.72
CA GLU A 111 7.53 24.52 15.83
C GLU A 111 7.41 25.71 16.75
#